data_a502fff4b09b1f5b0cf0f87125edba94
#
_entry.id   a502fff4b09b1f5b0cf0f87125edba94
#
_cell.length_a   1.000
_cell.length_b   1.000
_cell.length_c   1.000
_cell.angle_alpha   90.00
_cell.angle_beta   90.00
_cell.angle_gamma   90.00
#
_symmetry.space_group_name_H-M   'P 1'
#
loop_
_entity.id
_entity.type
_entity.pdbx_description
1 polymer ?
#
loop_
_entity_poly.entity_id
_entity_poly.type
_entity_poly.pdbx_seq_one_letter_code
_entity_poly.pdbx_strand_id
1 'polypeptide(L)'
;MTVEELLKQRDVYFIPKGGDFLVSCLNPEHPDKNPSMRIDQITGIFQCFSCEYKGNLFTYFGEKANQLQLRRELLKKKIKDKRSESIGLSFPKNMMPYTGNWRNIKPETYKRFEAFHQADPDYVGRINFPIRDISGRIVAFNGRHTTGGTPKYMISPAGAKMPLFPIVEPIQGDVILVEGIYDMINLHDKGLTNAICTFGTKNINEDKLQMLSIQGVNSVHIFFDGDDA
;
A
#
# COMPACT_ATOMS: atom_id res chain seq x y z
N MET A 1 -11.58 -10.81 -13.59
CA MET A 1 -11.54 -12.29 -13.52
C MET A 1 -10.12 -12.70 -13.18
N THR A 2 -9.92 -13.45 -12.10
CA THR A 2 -8.65 -14.00 -11.67
C THR A 2 -8.37 -15.34 -12.37
N VAL A 3 -7.14 -15.85 -12.24
CA VAL A 3 -6.79 -17.19 -12.75
C VAL A 3 -7.64 -18.29 -12.09
N GLU A 4 -7.85 -18.17 -10.76
CA GLU A 4 -8.66 -19.11 -10.00
C GLU A 4 -10.13 -19.12 -10.44
N GLU A 5 -10.72 -17.93 -10.61
CA GLU A 5 -12.09 -17.80 -11.12
C GLU A 5 -12.23 -18.40 -12.52
N LEU A 6 -11.25 -18.20 -13.40
CA LEU A 6 -11.28 -18.76 -14.75
C LEU A 6 -11.18 -20.29 -14.73
N LEU A 7 -10.30 -20.87 -13.90
CA LEU A 7 -10.20 -22.32 -13.73
C LEU A 7 -11.52 -22.93 -13.24
N LYS A 8 -12.14 -22.30 -12.21
CA LYS A 8 -13.46 -22.72 -11.69
C LYS A 8 -14.57 -22.62 -12.75
N GLN A 9 -14.61 -21.52 -13.50
CA GLN A 9 -15.60 -21.31 -14.56
C GLN A 9 -15.48 -22.32 -15.70
N ARG A 10 -14.28 -22.85 -15.94
CA ARG A 10 -13.99 -23.85 -16.99
C ARG A 10 -13.94 -25.26 -16.46
N ASP A 11 -14.38 -25.51 -15.23
CA ASP A 11 -14.37 -26.83 -14.57
C ASP A 11 -13.01 -27.52 -14.59
N VAL A 12 -11.91 -26.77 -14.59
CA VAL A 12 -10.57 -27.30 -14.51
C VAL A 12 -10.20 -27.56 -13.06
N TYR A 13 -9.97 -28.81 -12.70
CA TYR A 13 -9.51 -29.20 -11.38
C TYR A 13 -8.07 -28.70 -11.16
N PHE A 14 -7.80 -28.08 -10.02
CA PHE A 14 -6.49 -27.54 -9.69
C PHE A 14 -6.14 -27.74 -8.20
N ILE A 15 -4.85 -27.85 -7.94
CA ILE A 15 -4.28 -27.94 -6.59
C ILE A 15 -3.35 -26.74 -6.38
N PRO A 16 -3.61 -25.85 -5.40
CA PRO A 16 -2.68 -24.78 -5.07
C PRO A 16 -1.33 -25.34 -4.58
N LYS A 17 -0.23 -24.88 -5.19
CA LYS A 17 1.13 -25.29 -4.82
C LYS A 17 2.11 -24.14 -4.91
N GLY A 18 2.42 -23.53 -3.77
CA GLY A 18 3.25 -22.32 -3.73
C GLY A 18 2.56 -21.13 -4.41
N GLY A 19 3.21 -20.53 -5.40
CA GLY A 19 2.64 -19.44 -6.22
C GLY A 19 1.90 -19.92 -7.47
N ASP A 20 1.74 -21.23 -7.64
CA ASP A 20 1.16 -21.85 -8.83
C ASP A 20 -0.09 -22.67 -8.51
N PHE A 21 -0.90 -22.92 -9.53
CA PHE A 21 -1.88 -23.98 -9.56
C PHE A 21 -1.32 -25.18 -10.35
N LEU A 22 -1.38 -26.37 -9.76
CA LEU A 22 -1.04 -27.63 -10.44
C LEU A 22 -2.30 -28.20 -11.07
N VAL A 23 -2.29 -28.42 -12.38
CA VAL A 23 -3.42 -28.94 -13.16
C VAL A 23 -2.97 -30.05 -14.09
N SER A 24 -3.91 -30.85 -14.60
CA SER A 24 -3.65 -31.74 -15.74
C SER A 24 -3.34 -30.93 -16.99
N CYS A 25 -2.52 -31.47 -17.88
CA CYS A 25 -2.07 -30.76 -19.07
C CYS A 25 -3.24 -30.30 -19.94
N LEU A 26 -3.24 -29.05 -20.38
CA LEU A 26 -4.24 -28.51 -21.29
C LEU A 26 -3.95 -28.80 -22.77
N ASN A 27 -2.83 -29.48 -23.08
CA ASN A 27 -2.54 -29.88 -24.43
C ASN A 27 -3.40 -31.10 -24.81
N PRO A 28 -4.28 -31.00 -25.82
CA PRO A 28 -5.12 -32.13 -26.24
C PRO A 28 -4.34 -33.37 -26.69
N GLU A 29 -3.10 -33.17 -27.14
CA GLU A 29 -2.22 -34.29 -27.61
C GLU A 29 -1.46 -34.95 -26.45
N HIS A 30 -1.60 -34.46 -25.23
CA HIS A 30 -0.94 -34.99 -24.05
C HIS A 30 -1.96 -35.42 -22.98
N PRO A 31 -2.56 -36.61 -23.03
CA PRO A 31 -3.48 -37.09 -22.00
C PRO A 31 -2.72 -37.30 -20.69
N ASP A 32 -2.94 -36.41 -19.73
CA ASP A 32 -2.21 -36.39 -18.49
C ASP A 32 -2.98 -37.11 -17.38
N LYS A 33 -2.45 -38.25 -16.92
CA LYS A 33 -3.04 -39.02 -15.82
C LYS A 33 -2.73 -38.44 -14.44
N ASN A 34 -1.61 -37.73 -14.34
CA ASN A 34 -1.18 -37.04 -13.12
C ASN A 34 -0.91 -35.56 -13.45
N PRO A 35 -1.42 -34.62 -12.67
CA PRO A 35 -1.21 -33.18 -12.92
C PRO A 35 0.27 -32.85 -13.11
N SER A 36 0.64 -32.34 -14.29
CA SER A 36 2.03 -32.05 -14.66
C SER A 36 2.22 -30.60 -15.16
N MET A 37 1.12 -29.82 -15.29
CA MET A 37 1.18 -28.44 -15.72
C MET A 37 1.07 -27.51 -14.53
N ARG A 38 1.92 -26.50 -14.49
CA ARG A 38 1.83 -25.39 -13.53
C ARG A 38 1.33 -24.14 -14.20
N ILE A 39 0.45 -23.42 -13.51
CA ILE A 39 -0.13 -22.15 -13.93
C ILE A 39 0.16 -21.12 -12.82
N ASP A 40 0.87 -20.06 -13.13
CA ASP A 40 1.10 -18.96 -12.18
C ASP A 40 -0.24 -18.35 -11.77
N GLN A 41 -0.47 -18.25 -10.46
CA GLN A 41 -1.75 -17.83 -9.87
C GLN A 41 -2.16 -16.40 -10.22
N ILE A 42 -1.20 -15.55 -10.61
CA ILE A 42 -1.42 -14.15 -10.89
C ILE A 42 -1.51 -13.89 -12.39
N THR A 43 -0.51 -14.36 -13.13
CA THR A 43 -0.36 -14.04 -14.56
C THR A 43 -1.11 -14.98 -15.49
N GLY A 44 -1.44 -16.19 -15.01
CA GLY A 44 -2.01 -17.25 -15.83
C GLY A 44 -1.04 -17.85 -16.84
N ILE A 45 0.25 -17.53 -16.75
CA ILE A 45 1.28 -18.18 -17.57
C ILE A 45 1.39 -19.63 -17.12
N PHE A 46 1.37 -20.56 -18.08
CA PHE A 46 1.46 -21.97 -17.78
C PHE A 46 2.59 -22.66 -18.55
N GLN A 47 3.07 -23.74 -17.96
CA GLN A 47 3.99 -24.69 -18.59
C GLN A 47 3.72 -26.09 -18.06
N CYS A 48 3.60 -27.06 -18.97
CA CYS A 48 3.60 -28.48 -18.67
C CYS A 48 5.05 -28.97 -18.56
N PHE A 49 5.39 -29.65 -17.48
CA PHE A 49 6.74 -30.20 -17.26
C PHE A 49 6.98 -31.54 -17.94
N SER A 50 5.93 -32.16 -18.51
CA SER A 50 6.04 -33.43 -19.20
C SER A 50 6.15 -33.27 -20.73
N CYS A 51 5.37 -32.36 -21.34
CA CYS A 51 5.37 -32.16 -22.79
C CYS A 51 5.83 -30.75 -23.23
N GLU A 52 6.28 -29.92 -22.28
CA GLU A 52 6.77 -28.54 -22.50
C GLU A 52 5.74 -27.56 -23.10
N TYR A 53 4.48 -27.99 -23.23
CA TYR A 53 3.40 -27.12 -23.70
C TYR A 53 3.27 -25.90 -22.78
N LYS A 54 3.34 -24.69 -23.35
CA LYS A 54 3.35 -23.44 -22.63
C LYS A 54 2.45 -22.41 -23.28
N GLY A 55 1.94 -21.48 -22.48
CA GLY A 55 1.09 -20.40 -22.95
C GLY A 55 0.55 -19.54 -21.80
N ASN A 56 -0.57 -18.89 -22.07
CA ASN A 56 -1.30 -18.13 -21.07
C ASN A 56 -2.76 -18.60 -21.02
N LEU A 57 -3.27 -18.85 -19.83
CA LEU A 57 -4.59 -19.41 -19.58
C LEU A 57 -5.72 -18.55 -20.15
N PHE A 58 -5.61 -17.23 -20.01
CA PHE A 58 -6.63 -16.33 -20.57
C PHE A 58 -6.69 -16.43 -22.10
N THR A 59 -5.53 -16.41 -22.75
CA THR A 59 -5.46 -16.57 -24.21
C THR A 59 -5.96 -17.95 -24.65
N TYR A 60 -5.62 -19.00 -23.91
CA TYR A 60 -6.06 -20.36 -24.18
C TYR A 60 -7.58 -20.51 -24.19
N PHE A 61 -8.26 -19.87 -23.25
CA PHE A 61 -9.72 -19.89 -23.16
C PHE A 61 -10.40 -18.75 -23.92
N GLY A 62 -9.66 -17.94 -24.68
CA GLY A 62 -10.22 -16.81 -25.45
C GLY A 62 -10.70 -15.62 -24.59
N GLU A 63 -10.22 -15.55 -23.35
CA GLU A 63 -10.58 -14.49 -22.41
C GLU A 63 -9.55 -13.35 -22.43
N LYS A 64 -10.02 -12.15 -22.09
CA LYS A 64 -9.12 -11.00 -21.93
C LYS A 64 -8.72 -10.88 -20.45
N ALA A 65 -7.42 -10.99 -20.18
CA ALA A 65 -6.89 -10.67 -18.85
C ALA A 65 -7.22 -9.22 -18.48
N ASN A 66 -7.73 -9.01 -17.26
CA ASN A 66 -7.88 -7.66 -16.75
C ASN A 66 -6.48 -7.14 -16.37
N GLN A 67 -5.88 -6.39 -17.28
CA GLN A 67 -4.51 -5.84 -17.13
C GLN A 67 -4.34 -5.04 -15.84
N LEU A 68 -5.37 -4.32 -15.41
CA LEU A 68 -5.36 -3.50 -14.21
C LEU A 68 -5.35 -4.38 -12.95
N GLN A 69 -6.15 -5.43 -12.92
CA GLN A 69 -6.18 -6.39 -11.82
C GLN A 69 -4.86 -7.16 -11.73
N LEU A 70 -4.30 -7.58 -12.86
CA LEU A 70 -3.00 -8.24 -12.91
C LEU A 70 -1.89 -7.35 -12.35
N ARG A 71 -1.83 -6.08 -12.75
CA ARG A 71 -0.87 -5.11 -12.22
C ARG A 71 -1.03 -4.90 -10.71
N ARG A 72 -2.27 -4.84 -10.21
CA ARG A 72 -2.57 -4.75 -8.76
C ARG A 72 -1.99 -5.93 -7.98
N GLU A 73 -2.23 -7.15 -8.44
CA GLU A 73 -1.76 -8.35 -7.74
C GLU A 73 -0.23 -8.48 -7.78
N LEU A 74 0.40 -8.16 -8.92
CA LEU A 74 1.86 -8.10 -9.03
C LEU A 74 2.46 -7.06 -8.08
N LEU A 75 1.83 -5.89 -7.96
CA LEU A 75 2.27 -4.86 -7.02
C LEU A 75 2.12 -5.31 -5.57
N LYS A 76 0.98 -5.90 -5.21
CA LYS A 76 0.76 -6.45 -3.86
C LYS A 76 1.83 -7.49 -3.50
N LYS A 77 2.16 -8.39 -4.43
CA LYS A 77 3.24 -9.37 -4.25
C LYS A 77 4.59 -8.68 -4.02
N LYS A 78 4.97 -7.73 -4.88
CA LYS A 78 6.21 -6.96 -4.73
C LYS A 78 6.29 -6.20 -3.40
N ILE A 79 5.17 -5.63 -2.94
CA ILE A 79 5.09 -4.94 -1.64
C ILE A 79 5.30 -5.94 -0.50
N LYS A 80 4.64 -7.10 -0.57
CA LYS A 80 4.76 -8.16 0.44
C LYS A 80 6.20 -8.68 0.52
N ASP A 81 6.82 -8.94 -0.62
CA ASP A 81 8.21 -9.41 -0.69
C ASP A 81 9.17 -8.35 -0.11
N LYS A 82 8.97 -7.07 -0.46
CA LYS A 82 9.77 -5.97 0.10
C LYS A 82 9.54 -5.73 1.59
N ARG A 83 8.35 -6.01 2.13
CA ARG A 83 8.10 -5.93 3.58
C ARG A 83 8.96 -6.90 4.38
N SER A 84 9.26 -8.08 3.82
CA SER A 84 10.12 -9.08 4.47
C SER A 84 11.61 -8.72 4.45
N GLU A 85 12.04 -7.84 3.51
CA GLU A 85 13.43 -7.43 3.33
C GLU A 85 13.72 -6.00 3.83
N SER A 86 12.74 -5.33 4.45
CA SER A 86 12.78 -3.89 4.63
C SER A 86 13.70 -3.45 5.78
N ILE A 87 14.75 -2.74 5.44
CA ILE A 87 15.49 -1.88 6.35
C ILE A 87 14.90 -0.47 6.22
N GLY A 88 14.12 -0.04 7.22
CA GLY A 88 13.62 1.32 7.35
C GLY A 88 14.34 2.04 8.48
N LEU A 89 13.93 3.28 8.78
CA LEU A 89 14.34 3.96 9.99
C LEU A 89 13.77 3.23 11.21
N SER A 90 14.54 3.20 12.28
CA SER A 90 14.08 2.74 13.59
C SER A 90 13.55 3.93 14.39
N PHE A 91 12.64 3.67 15.33
CA PHE A 91 12.24 4.69 16.29
C PHE A 91 13.47 5.24 17.05
N PRO A 92 13.46 6.54 17.36
CA PRO A 92 14.51 7.12 18.22
C PRO A 92 14.58 6.40 19.57
N LYS A 93 15.79 6.28 20.11
CA LYS A 93 15.98 5.73 21.45
C LYS A 93 15.23 6.59 22.48
N ASN A 94 14.68 5.95 23.51
CA ASN A 94 13.95 6.62 24.60
C ASN A 94 12.73 7.45 24.15
N MET A 95 12.11 7.11 23.02
CA MET A 95 10.85 7.72 22.63
C MET A 95 9.73 7.34 23.61
N MET A 96 8.82 8.26 23.88
CA MET A 96 7.65 8.04 24.73
C MET A 96 6.38 8.18 23.89
N PRO A 97 5.46 7.19 23.91
CA PRO A 97 4.18 7.34 23.22
C PRO A 97 3.44 8.59 23.67
N TYR A 98 2.85 9.31 22.73
CA TYR A 98 2.01 10.44 23.03
C TYR A 98 0.63 9.98 23.50
N THR A 99 0.21 10.48 24.67
CA THR A 99 -1.08 10.07 25.29
C THR A 99 -2.02 11.26 25.52
N GLY A 100 -1.68 12.45 25.01
CA GLY A 100 -2.50 13.65 25.17
C GLY A 100 -3.61 13.76 24.12
N ASN A 101 -4.36 14.88 24.20
CA ASN A 101 -5.50 15.18 23.33
C ASN A 101 -5.35 16.53 22.59
N TRP A 102 -4.16 16.88 22.21
CA TRP A 102 -3.88 18.16 21.55
C TRP A 102 -4.78 18.38 20.33
N ARG A 103 -5.31 19.57 20.14
CA ARG A 103 -6.31 19.93 19.12
C ARG A 103 -7.62 19.16 19.23
N ASN A 104 -8.00 18.69 20.40
CA ASN A 104 -9.22 17.90 20.64
C ASN A 104 -9.29 16.60 19.81
N ILE A 105 -8.14 16.06 19.44
CA ILE A 105 -8.02 14.74 18.82
C ILE A 105 -7.82 13.70 19.92
N LYS A 106 -8.54 12.60 19.84
CA LYS A 106 -8.56 11.55 20.87
C LYS A 106 -7.18 10.87 21.02
N PRO A 107 -6.79 10.48 22.24
CA PRO A 107 -5.54 9.74 22.47
C PRO A 107 -5.44 8.45 21.66
N GLU A 108 -6.56 7.77 21.44
CA GLU A 108 -6.63 6.53 20.66
C GLU A 108 -6.25 6.78 19.18
N THR A 109 -6.63 7.94 18.64
CA THR A 109 -6.25 8.33 17.28
C THR A 109 -4.75 8.60 17.20
N TYR A 110 -4.17 9.31 18.17
CA TYR A 110 -2.72 9.48 18.25
C TYR A 110 -1.98 8.14 18.37
N LYS A 111 -2.48 7.24 19.21
CA LYS A 111 -1.93 5.89 19.38
C LYS A 111 -1.98 5.09 18.08
N ARG A 112 -3.09 5.18 17.32
CA ARG A 112 -3.23 4.51 16.02
C ARG A 112 -2.17 4.95 15.01
N PHE A 113 -1.79 6.23 15.05
CA PHE A 113 -0.73 6.79 14.21
C PHE A 113 0.66 6.74 14.86
N GLU A 114 0.84 5.99 15.95
CA GLU A 114 2.10 5.80 16.66
C GLU A 114 2.78 7.12 17.06
N ALA A 115 1.96 8.13 17.43
CA ALA A 115 2.47 9.44 17.83
C ALA A 115 3.35 9.34 19.07
N PHE A 116 4.45 10.10 19.11
CA PHE A 116 5.42 10.04 20.20
C PHE A 116 6.07 11.39 20.51
N HIS A 117 6.63 11.47 21.72
CA HIS A 117 7.55 12.51 22.15
C HIS A 117 8.97 11.98 22.24
N GLN A 118 9.92 12.88 22.06
CA GLN A 118 11.35 12.58 22.22
C GLN A 118 12.10 13.86 22.63
N ALA A 119 13.12 13.69 23.46
CA ALA A 119 13.89 14.82 24.03
C ALA A 119 15.02 15.34 23.11
N ASP A 120 15.39 14.57 22.07
CA ASP A 120 16.44 14.97 21.14
C ASP A 120 16.06 16.24 20.35
N PRO A 121 17.04 17.06 19.94
CA PRO A 121 16.79 18.37 19.28
C PRO A 121 15.84 18.30 18.09
N ASP A 122 15.90 17.20 17.31
CA ASP A 122 15.05 17.00 16.13
C ASP A 122 13.57 16.72 16.47
N TYR A 123 13.26 16.38 17.72
CA TYR A 123 11.95 15.92 18.13
C TYR A 123 11.34 16.70 19.30
N VAL A 124 12.17 17.41 20.06
CA VAL A 124 11.76 18.09 21.31
C VAL A 124 10.67 19.13 21.06
N GLY A 125 9.72 19.22 22.00
CA GLY A 125 8.59 20.17 21.92
C GLY A 125 7.58 19.84 20.81
N ARG A 126 7.66 18.68 20.21
CA ARG A 126 6.84 18.25 19.09
C ARG A 126 6.06 16.98 19.41
N ILE A 127 4.91 16.85 18.77
CA ILE A 127 4.28 15.55 18.59
C ILE A 127 4.78 15.01 17.25
N ASN A 128 5.42 13.86 17.28
CA ASN A 128 6.11 13.26 16.15
C ASN A 128 5.35 12.01 15.66
N PHE A 129 5.35 11.81 14.35
CA PHE A 129 4.69 10.67 13.71
C PHE A 129 5.69 9.92 12.82
N PRO A 130 5.75 8.58 12.90
CA PRO A 130 6.49 7.80 11.94
C PRO A 130 5.74 7.80 10.60
N ILE A 131 6.38 8.20 9.54
CA ILE A 131 5.82 8.18 8.20
C ILE A 131 6.29 6.93 7.50
N ARG A 132 5.32 6.08 7.18
CA ARG A 132 5.59 4.78 6.56
C ARG A 132 5.27 4.82 5.08
N ASP A 133 6.14 4.19 4.27
CA ASP A 133 5.86 3.95 2.86
C ASP A 133 4.88 2.78 2.67
N ILE A 134 4.51 2.50 1.43
CA ILE A 134 3.59 1.42 1.08
C ILE A 134 4.09 0.03 1.50
N SER A 135 5.39 -0.16 1.72
CA SER A 135 5.96 -1.39 2.24
C SER A 135 5.95 -1.49 3.77
N GLY A 136 5.48 -0.45 4.47
CA GLY A 136 5.43 -0.37 5.92
C GLY A 136 6.73 0.12 6.58
N ARG A 137 7.76 0.46 5.80
CA ARG A 137 9.02 1.00 6.32
C ARG A 137 8.83 2.43 6.82
N ILE A 138 9.40 2.77 7.95
CA ILE A 138 9.52 4.16 8.36
C ILE A 138 10.55 4.83 7.45
N VAL A 139 10.13 5.82 6.67
CA VAL A 139 10.99 6.57 5.75
C VAL A 139 11.30 7.97 6.27
N ALA A 140 10.49 8.47 7.19
CA ALA A 140 10.69 9.76 7.84
C ALA A 140 9.93 9.82 9.16
N PHE A 141 10.24 10.82 9.96
CA PHE A 141 9.41 11.28 11.07
C PHE A 141 8.93 12.71 10.75
N ASN A 142 7.65 12.99 10.98
CA ASN A 142 7.09 14.32 10.85
C ASN A 142 6.71 14.83 12.23
N GLY A 143 7.34 15.90 12.68
CA GLY A 143 7.12 16.51 13.98
C GLY A 143 6.42 17.86 13.88
N ARG A 144 5.34 18.07 14.62
CA ARG A 144 4.64 19.36 14.77
C ARG A 144 4.92 19.96 16.13
N HIS A 145 5.43 21.19 16.15
CA HIS A 145 5.64 21.94 17.40
C HIS A 145 4.29 22.29 18.05
N THR A 146 4.15 22.00 19.35
CA THR A 146 2.87 22.15 20.07
C THR A 146 2.68 23.53 20.68
N THR A 147 3.77 24.25 20.94
CA THR A 147 3.80 25.53 21.67
C THR A 147 4.24 26.70 20.79
N GLY A 148 4.17 26.60 19.47
CA GLY A 148 4.46 27.70 18.55
C GLY A 148 5.94 27.88 18.19
N GLY A 149 6.82 26.95 18.53
CA GLY A 149 8.24 27.01 18.17
C GLY A 149 8.50 26.92 16.65
N THR A 150 9.64 27.39 16.23
CA THR A 150 10.09 27.43 14.83
C THR A 150 11.18 26.38 14.60
N PRO A 151 11.13 25.62 13.48
CA PRO A 151 10.07 25.60 12.48
C PRO A 151 8.80 24.91 13.02
N LYS A 152 7.64 25.34 12.52
CA LYS A 152 6.33 24.78 12.89
C LYS A 152 6.25 23.28 12.64
N TYR A 153 6.75 22.82 11.50
CA TYR A 153 6.91 21.41 11.15
C TYR A 153 8.38 21.08 10.92
N MET A 154 8.75 19.84 11.23
CA MET A 154 10.08 19.30 10.99
C MET A 154 9.98 17.89 10.41
N ILE A 155 10.77 17.62 9.42
CA ILE A 155 10.90 16.29 8.81
C ILE A 155 12.30 15.78 9.10
N SER A 156 12.40 14.61 9.69
CA SER A 156 13.67 13.93 9.96
C SER A 156 13.69 12.55 9.29
N PRO A 157 14.73 12.20 8.52
CA PRO A 157 15.86 13.06 8.14
C PRO A 157 15.45 14.18 7.18
N ALA A 158 16.22 15.28 7.21
CA ALA A 158 15.98 16.40 6.30
C ALA A 158 16.07 15.95 4.84
N GLY A 159 15.14 16.46 4.01
CA GLY A 159 15.07 16.10 2.59
C GLY A 159 14.45 14.72 2.29
N ALA A 160 13.90 14.03 3.27
CA ALA A 160 13.21 12.77 3.05
C ALA A 160 12.06 12.94 2.03
N LYS A 161 11.97 12.01 1.08
CA LYS A 161 10.86 11.96 0.11
C LYS A 161 9.61 11.46 0.83
N MET A 162 8.64 12.35 1.04
CA MET A 162 7.40 12.01 1.73
C MET A 162 6.48 11.19 0.83
N PRO A 163 6.02 10.00 1.28
CA PRO A 163 4.97 9.27 0.58
C PRO A 163 3.61 9.94 0.78
N LEU A 164 2.56 9.43 0.17
CA LEU A 164 1.19 9.63 0.66
C LEU A 164 1.04 8.92 2.01
N PHE A 165 0.23 9.45 2.94
CA PHE A 165 0.13 8.88 4.28
C PHE A 165 -1.28 9.03 4.88
N PRO A 166 -1.84 7.97 5.48
CA PRO A 166 -1.34 6.60 5.58
C PRO A 166 -1.55 5.83 4.27
N ILE A 167 -0.66 4.88 3.96
CA ILE A 167 -0.73 4.12 2.69
C ILE A 167 -0.33 2.64 2.86
N VAL A 168 -0.07 2.20 4.08
CA VAL A 168 0.36 0.82 4.36
C VAL A 168 -0.76 -0.18 4.14
N GLU A 169 -1.97 0.18 4.57
CA GLU A 169 -3.16 -0.63 4.33
C GLU A 169 -3.71 -0.38 2.92
N PRO A 170 -4.27 -1.40 2.26
CA PRO A 170 -4.91 -1.22 0.96
C PRO A 170 -6.03 -0.19 1.02
N ILE A 171 -5.98 0.79 0.13
CA ILE A 171 -7.00 1.82 0.01
C ILE A 171 -7.89 1.46 -1.16
N GLN A 172 -9.20 1.47 -0.95
CA GLN A 172 -10.19 1.14 -1.98
C GLN A 172 -11.32 2.17 -1.98
N GLY A 173 -11.95 2.36 -3.15
CA GLY A 173 -13.08 3.28 -3.28
C GLY A 173 -12.63 4.73 -3.35
N ASP A 174 -13.34 5.59 -2.62
CA ASP A 174 -13.09 7.03 -2.62
C ASP A 174 -12.04 7.40 -1.58
N VAL A 175 -11.17 8.36 -1.90
CA VAL A 175 -10.20 8.92 -0.96
C VAL A 175 -10.33 10.43 -0.86
N ILE A 176 -9.96 10.98 0.29
CA ILE A 176 -9.88 12.41 0.55
C ILE A 176 -8.41 12.77 0.67
N LEU A 177 -7.90 13.62 -0.22
CA LEU A 177 -6.55 14.16 -0.12
C LEU A 177 -6.58 15.47 0.64
N VAL A 178 -5.76 15.55 1.67
CA VAL A 178 -5.53 16.77 2.46
C VAL A 178 -4.05 17.13 2.47
N GLU A 179 -3.75 18.40 2.69
CA GLU A 179 -2.39 18.90 2.61
C GLU A 179 -1.56 18.54 3.85
N GLY A 180 -2.13 18.72 5.02
CA GLY A 180 -1.45 18.60 6.30
C GLY A 180 -1.71 17.26 7.02
N ILE A 181 -0.72 16.77 7.78
CA ILE A 181 -0.88 15.55 8.58
C ILE A 181 -1.98 15.70 9.64
N TYR A 182 -2.14 16.89 10.22
CA TYR A 182 -3.16 17.10 11.25
C TYR A 182 -4.58 17.18 10.70
N ASP A 183 -4.75 17.62 9.46
CA ASP A 183 -6.05 17.59 8.78
C ASP A 183 -6.47 16.16 8.55
N MET A 184 -5.54 15.33 8.08
CA MET A 184 -5.76 13.89 7.92
C MET A 184 -6.09 13.20 9.25
N ILE A 185 -5.29 13.42 10.31
CA ILE A 185 -5.52 12.81 11.63
C ILE A 185 -6.86 13.25 12.21
N ASN A 186 -7.24 14.52 12.05
CA ASN A 186 -8.53 15.03 12.51
C ASN A 186 -9.70 14.36 11.76
N LEU A 187 -9.60 14.21 10.45
CA LEU A 187 -10.61 13.47 9.67
C LEU A 187 -10.74 12.02 10.15
N HIS A 188 -9.62 11.34 10.38
CA HIS A 188 -9.63 9.99 10.94
C HIS A 188 -10.27 9.93 12.34
N ASP A 189 -10.03 10.93 13.19
CA ASP A 189 -10.66 11.04 14.51
C ASP A 189 -12.18 11.17 14.43
N LYS A 190 -12.69 11.77 13.35
CA LYS A 190 -14.13 11.93 13.06
C LYS A 190 -14.72 10.77 12.26
N GLY A 191 -13.94 9.72 11.99
CA GLY A 191 -14.42 8.52 11.31
C GLY A 191 -14.21 8.50 9.79
N LEU A 192 -13.65 9.55 9.18
CA LEU A 192 -13.30 9.60 7.76
C LEU A 192 -11.93 8.95 7.54
N THR A 193 -11.88 7.63 7.63
CA THR A 193 -10.62 6.85 7.62
C THR A 193 -9.99 6.68 6.25
N ASN A 194 -10.62 7.19 5.21
CA ASN A 194 -10.12 7.25 3.84
C ASN A 194 -9.38 8.57 3.51
N ALA A 195 -9.10 9.41 4.52
CA ALA A 195 -8.30 10.61 4.36
C ALA A 195 -6.81 10.30 4.27
N ILE A 196 -6.12 10.96 3.35
CA ILE A 196 -4.70 10.79 3.04
C ILE A 196 -4.02 12.15 3.02
N CYS A 197 -2.91 12.28 3.74
CA CYS A 197 -2.06 13.47 3.72
C CYS A 197 -1.07 13.42 2.56
N THR A 198 -0.91 14.54 1.87
CA THR A 198 0.02 14.71 0.76
C THR A 198 1.34 15.35 1.19
N PHE A 199 1.42 15.97 2.38
CA PHE A 199 2.55 16.78 2.86
C PHE A 199 2.90 17.94 1.92
N GLY A 200 1.87 18.65 1.47
CA GLY A 200 1.95 19.80 0.58
C GLY A 200 1.48 19.46 -0.85
N THR A 201 0.97 20.49 -1.53
CA THR A 201 0.39 20.39 -2.88
C THR A 201 1.42 19.92 -3.92
N LYS A 202 2.66 20.39 -3.81
CA LYS A 202 3.76 20.04 -4.73
C LYS A 202 4.24 18.58 -4.62
N ASN A 203 3.80 17.86 -3.59
CA ASN A 203 4.18 16.47 -3.39
C ASN A 203 3.27 15.47 -4.10
N ILE A 204 2.24 15.94 -4.82
CA ILE A 204 1.42 15.11 -5.69
C ILE A 204 2.06 15.05 -7.07
N ASN A 205 2.19 13.83 -7.58
CA ASN A 205 2.66 13.56 -8.93
C ASN A 205 1.93 12.38 -9.54
N GLU A 206 2.15 12.16 -10.82
CA GLU A 206 1.48 11.10 -11.58
C GLU A 206 1.72 9.72 -10.98
N ASP A 207 2.94 9.41 -10.56
CA ASP A 207 3.27 8.11 -9.95
C ASP A 207 2.42 7.82 -8.70
N LYS A 208 2.20 8.82 -7.84
CA LYS A 208 1.39 8.69 -6.63
C LYS A 208 -0.08 8.48 -6.96
N LEU A 209 -0.60 9.19 -7.96
CA LEU A 209 -1.98 9.02 -8.42
C LEU A 209 -2.18 7.65 -9.07
N GLN A 210 -1.23 7.20 -9.88
CA GLN A 210 -1.24 5.84 -10.44
C GLN A 210 -1.21 4.78 -9.34
N MET A 211 -0.41 4.99 -8.30
CA MET A 211 -0.34 4.08 -7.16
C MET A 211 -1.68 3.96 -6.44
N LEU A 212 -2.41 5.06 -6.21
CA LEU A 212 -3.76 5.04 -5.66
C LEU A 212 -4.71 4.25 -6.56
N SER A 213 -4.69 4.53 -7.86
CA SER A 213 -5.50 3.80 -8.85
C SER A 213 -5.20 2.29 -8.84
N ILE A 214 -3.93 1.89 -8.78
CA ILE A 214 -3.52 0.48 -8.73
C ILE A 214 -4.02 -0.20 -7.45
N GLN A 215 -4.08 0.51 -6.32
CA GLN A 215 -4.62 -0.04 -5.07
C GLN A 215 -6.14 -0.25 -5.11
N GLY A 216 -6.87 0.47 -5.94
CA GLY A 216 -8.32 0.33 -6.06
C GLY A 216 -9.09 1.61 -5.76
N VAL A 217 -8.40 2.75 -5.70
CA VAL A 217 -9.05 4.05 -5.58
C VAL A 217 -9.83 4.34 -6.87
N ASN A 218 -11.09 4.69 -6.73
CA ASN A 218 -12.00 4.99 -7.83
C ASN A 218 -12.18 6.49 -8.04
N SER A 219 -12.23 7.25 -6.94
CA SER A 219 -12.31 8.71 -6.98
C SER A 219 -11.45 9.37 -5.92
N VAL A 220 -11.06 10.61 -6.21
CA VAL A 220 -10.21 11.42 -5.35
C VAL A 220 -10.91 12.75 -5.09
N HIS A 221 -11.18 13.02 -3.82
CA HIS A 221 -11.71 14.29 -3.34
C HIS A 221 -10.56 15.13 -2.80
N ILE A 222 -10.35 16.32 -3.32
CA ILE A 222 -9.24 17.20 -2.93
C ILE A 222 -9.77 18.23 -1.92
N PHE A 223 -9.14 18.28 -0.75
CA PHE A 223 -9.44 19.16 0.36
C PHE A 223 -8.17 19.88 0.80
N PHE A 224 -7.73 20.84 -0.01
CA PHE A 224 -6.54 21.65 0.28
C PHE A 224 -6.91 23.00 0.85
N ASP A 225 -5.94 23.62 1.53
CA ASP A 225 -6.10 24.97 2.02
C ASP A 225 -6.30 25.93 0.84
N GLY A 226 -7.21 26.92 0.99
CA GLY A 226 -7.55 27.85 -0.07
C GLY A 226 -6.66 29.10 -0.10
N ASP A 227 -5.45 29.02 0.44
CA ASP A 227 -4.46 30.09 0.39
C ASP A 227 -3.70 30.09 -0.95
N ASP A 228 -3.23 31.27 -1.34
CA ASP A 228 -2.37 31.43 -2.52
C ASP A 228 -1.00 30.82 -2.22
N ALA A 229 -0.76 29.58 -2.66
CA ALA A 229 0.47 28.80 -2.46
C ALA A 229 1.48 28.95 -3.61
#